data_4aab20a47397fc178b8b80c14a40391a
#
_entry.id   4aab20a47397fc178b8b80c14a40391a
#
_cell.length_a   1.000
_cell.length_b   1.000
_cell.length_c   1.000
_cell.angle_alpha   90.00
_cell.angle_beta   90.00
_cell.angle_gamma   90.00
#
_symmetry.space_group_name_H-M   'P 1'
#
loop_
_entity.id
_entity.type
_entity.pdbx_description
1 polymer ?
#
loop_
_entity_poly.entity_id
_entity_poly.type
_entity_poly.pdbx_seq_one_letter_code
_entity_poly.pdbx_strand_id
1 'polypeptide(L)'
;MGVLFGNPETTPGGKALKFYASVRMDVRRIETLKNGQEAIGSRTRVKIVKNKVAPPFRTAEFDMLYGEGISKEGSILDQAVARRIIIKSGAWFSYGDMRIAQGRDNARLFLKDNPELCSEIEKKIRDQVAQEQQKAREEAEAKRAARRAALEQPQQGE
;
A
#
# COMPACT_ATOMS: atom_id res chain seq x y z
N MET A 1 30.26 10.63 16.04
CA MET A 1 29.43 11.60 16.79
C MET A 1 27.98 11.13 16.72
N GLY A 2 27.41 10.71 17.85
CA GLY A 2 26.01 10.33 17.94
C GLY A 2 25.13 11.57 17.87
N VAL A 3 24.03 11.50 17.10
CA VAL A 3 23.02 12.55 17.04
C VAL A 3 22.16 12.41 18.29
N LEU A 4 22.23 13.37 19.20
CA LEU A 4 21.47 13.39 20.47
C LEU A 4 19.94 13.52 20.25
N PHE A 5 19.50 14.06 19.10
CA PHE A 5 18.09 14.20 18.70
C PHE A 5 17.94 13.96 17.19
N GLY A 6 16.98 13.10 16.79
CA GLY A 6 16.65 12.79 15.41
C GLY A 6 16.98 11.37 14.99
N ASN A 7 16.73 11.06 13.71
CA ASN A 7 17.05 9.73 13.16
C ASN A 7 18.56 9.58 13.00
N PRO A 8 19.21 8.61 13.67
CA PRO A 8 20.66 8.40 13.60
C PRO A 8 21.13 7.88 12.23
N GLU A 9 20.23 7.42 11.39
CA GLU A 9 20.54 6.92 10.06
C GLU A 9 20.91 8.08 9.13
N THR A 10 22.15 8.07 8.64
CA THR A 10 22.64 9.05 7.67
C THR A 10 23.23 8.33 6.46
N THR A 11 23.06 8.94 5.27
CA THR A 11 23.64 8.39 4.05
C THR A 11 25.15 8.69 3.98
N PRO A 12 25.99 7.74 3.52
CA PRO A 12 27.37 8.02 3.17
C PRO A 12 27.43 9.18 2.14
N GLY A 13 28.42 10.08 2.28
CA GLY A 13 28.56 11.22 1.37
C GLY A 13 27.78 12.48 1.78
N GLY A 14 27.15 12.50 2.96
CA GLY A 14 26.56 13.70 3.56
C GLY A 14 25.15 14.04 3.06
N LYS A 15 24.77 15.33 3.21
CA LYS A 15 23.38 15.78 2.98
C LYS A 15 23.01 16.00 1.51
N ALA A 16 23.98 16.12 0.59
CA ALA A 16 23.76 16.51 -0.81
C ALA A 16 22.78 15.56 -1.51
N LEU A 17 22.96 14.24 -1.37
CA LEU A 17 22.08 13.24 -1.98
C LEU A 17 20.60 13.41 -1.61
N LYS A 18 20.31 13.81 -0.36
CA LYS A 18 18.96 14.05 0.12
C LYS A 18 18.26 15.21 -0.63
N PHE A 19 19.02 16.21 -1.06
CA PHE A 19 18.51 17.36 -1.81
C PHE A 19 18.29 17.03 -3.28
N TYR A 20 19.25 16.37 -3.91
CA TYR A 20 19.21 16.05 -5.35
C TYR A 20 18.22 14.94 -5.69
N ALA A 21 18.03 13.94 -4.84
CA ALA A 21 17.11 12.83 -5.08
C ALA A 21 15.69 13.33 -5.37
N SER A 22 15.08 12.86 -6.47
CA SER A 22 13.67 13.14 -6.82
C SER A 22 12.71 12.33 -5.96
N VAL A 23 13.05 11.08 -5.66
CA VAL A 23 12.29 10.19 -4.78
C VAL A 23 13.22 9.62 -3.72
N ARG A 24 12.73 9.55 -2.52
CA ARG A 24 13.41 8.88 -1.40
C ARG A 24 12.45 7.91 -0.72
N MET A 25 12.88 6.67 -0.58
CA MET A 25 12.13 5.59 0.04
C MET A 25 12.87 5.08 1.27
N ASP A 26 12.14 4.83 2.34
CA ASP A 26 12.60 4.09 3.51
C ASP A 26 12.06 2.66 3.38
N VAL A 27 12.97 1.68 3.24
CA VAL A 27 12.65 0.28 3.05
C VAL A 27 13.06 -0.49 4.30
N ARG A 28 12.08 -1.12 4.97
CA ARG A 28 12.32 -1.84 6.22
C ARG A 28 11.66 -3.21 6.20
N ARG A 29 12.39 -4.20 6.70
CA ARG A 29 11.79 -5.48 7.08
C ARG A 29 11.00 -5.28 8.38
N ILE A 30 9.73 -5.70 8.38
CA ILE A 30 8.85 -5.63 9.55
C ILE A 30 8.86 -6.95 10.30
N GLU A 31 8.76 -8.06 9.54
CA GLU A 31 8.56 -9.39 10.08
C GLU A 31 9.29 -10.42 9.21
N THR A 32 9.70 -11.53 9.82
CA THR A 32 10.21 -12.70 9.10
C THR A 32 9.06 -13.68 8.89
N LEU A 33 8.77 -14.02 7.63
CA LEU A 33 7.78 -15.03 7.28
C LEU A 33 8.38 -16.41 7.46
N LYS A 34 7.67 -17.28 8.15
CA LYS A 34 8.11 -18.64 8.45
C LYS A 34 7.07 -19.66 8.03
N ASN A 35 7.54 -20.80 7.56
CA ASN A 35 6.76 -22.01 7.40
C ASN A 35 7.28 -23.03 8.42
N GLY A 36 6.56 -23.21 9.53
CA GLY A 36 7.06 -23.94 10.68
C GLY A 36 8.28 -23.24 11.31
N GLN A 37 9.42 -23.90 11.30
CA GLN A 37 10.70 -23.37 11.82
C GLN A 37 11.53 -22.64 10.76
N GLU A 38 11.24 -22.87 9.48
CA GLU A 38 12.02 -22.34 8.37
C GLU A 38 11.59 -20.94 7.96
N ALA A 39 12.55 -20.03 7.78
CA ALA A 39 12.29 -18.69 7.28
C ALA A 39 12.17 -18.74 5.75
N ILE A 40 10.96 -18.43 5.22
CA ILE A 40 10.64 -18.47 3.80
C ILE A 40 10.66 -17.10 3.14
N GLY A 41 10.72 -16.03 3.93
CA GLY A 41 10.66 -14.69 3.39
C GLY A 41 10.61 -13.61 4.47
N SER A 42 10.26 -12.42 4.05
CA SER A 42 10.08 -11.28 4.95
C SER A 42 8.90 -10.41 4.52
N ARG A 43 8.16 -9.89 5.49
CA ARG A 43 7.24 -8.77 5.27
C ARG A 43 8.03 -7.48 5.26
N THR A 44 7.89 -6.73 4.19
CA THR A 44 8.65 -5.50 3.94
C THR A 44 7.71 -4.32 3.85
N ARG A 45 8.11 -3.22 4.50
CA ARG A 45 7.44 -1.92 4.40
C ARG A 45 8.29 -0.96 3.59
N VAL A 46 7.68 -0.29 2.64
CA VAL A 46 8.28 0.81 1.87
C VAL A 46 7.49 2.08 2.17
N LYS A 47 8.16 3.09 2.72
CA LYS A 47 7.57 4.41 2.98
C LYS A 47 8.23 5.45 2.07
N ILE A 48 7.44 6.19 1.33
CA ILE A 48 7.91 7.31 0.51
C ILE A 48 8.13 8.51 1.43
N VAL A 49 9.38 8.84 1.72
CA VAL A 49 9.74 9.95 2.62
C VAL A 49 9.95 11.28 1.90
N LYS A 50 10.21 11.23 0.59
CA LYS A 50 10.30 12.40 -0.31
C LYS A 50 9.84 11.99 -1.69
N ASN A 51 9.05 12.86 -2.33
CA ASN A 51 8.66 12.68 -3.73
C ASN A 51 8.43 14.07 -4.35
N LYS A 52 9.12 14.34 -5.47
CA LYS A 52 8.99 15.58 -6.24
C LYS A 52 8.00 15.47 -7.41
N VAL A 53 7.61 14.24 -7.79
CA VAL A 53 6.80 13.96 -8.98
C VAL A 53 5.39 13.48 -8.66
N ALA A 54 5.10 13.13 -7.39
CA ALA A 54 3.78 12.71 -6.91
C ALA A 54 3.63 13.00 -5.41
N PRO A 55 2.41 12.92 -4.83
CA PRO A 55 2.22 13.10 -3.39
C PRO A 55 3.08 12.16 -2.56
N PRO A 56 3.89 12.66 -1.62
CA PRO A 56 4.76 11.86 -0.75
C PRO A 56 3.98 11.18 0.39
N PHE A 57 4.72 10.49 1.28
CA PHE A 57 4.25 9.89 2.53
C PHE A 57 3.31 8.69 2.37
N ARG A 58 3.23 8.11 1.17
CA ARG A 58 2.54 6.84 0.97
C ARG A 58 3.39 5.69 1.52
N THR A 59 2.70 4.67 2.03
CA THR A 59 3.31 3.45 2.54
C THR A 59 2.72 2.25 1.82
N ALA A 60 3.57 1.30 1.43
CA ALA A 60 3.18 0.01 0.91
C ALA A 60 3.82 -1.09 1.75
N GLU A 61 3.08 -2.17 1.99
CA GLU A 61 3.56 -3.37 2.66
C GLU A 61 3.29 -4.58 1.77
N PHE A 62 4.27 -5.46 1.66
CA PHE A 62 4.18 -6.66 0.86
C PHE A 62 5.13 -7.74 1.39
N ASP A 63 4.86 -8.97 1.00
CA ASP A 63 5.71 -10.10 1.32
C ASP A 63 6.76 -10.29 0.23
N MET A 64 7.99 -10.46 0.65
CA MET A 64 9.14 -10.83 -0.19
C MET A 64 9.55 -12.24 0.16
N LEU A 65 9.35 -13.18 -0.77
CA LEU A 65 9.68 -14.60 -0.61
C LEU A 65 11.07 -14.88 -1.15
N TYR A 66 11.82 -15.71 -0.46
CA TYR A 66 13.15 -16.11 -0.90
C TYR A 66 13.07 -16.93 -2.19
N GLY A 67 13.85 -16.56 -3.20
CA GLY A 67 13.86 -17.20 -4.51
C GLY A 67 12.72 -16.80 -5.47
N GLU A 68 11.61 -16.26 -4.95
CA GLU A 68 10.46 -15.84 -5.77
C GLU A 68 10.34 -14.31 -5.92
N GLY A 69 10.81 -13.54 -4.91
CA GLY A 69 10.66 -12.10 -4.89
C GLY A 69 9.35 -11.63 -4.27
N ILE A 70 8.79 -10.53 -4.77
CA ILE A 70 7.54 -9.96 -4.23
C ILE A 70 6.37 -10.88 -4.56
N SER A 71 5.63 -11.32 -3.51
CA SER A 71 4.42 -12.12 -3.67
C SER A 71 3.27 -11.28 -4.20
N LYS A 72 2.92 -11.49 -5.48
CA LYS A 72 1.78 -10.85 -6.12
C LYS A 72 0.46 -11.31 -5.48
N GLU A 73 0.30 -12.62 -5.31
CA GLU A 73 -0.89 -13.24 -4.75
C GLU A 73 -1.13 -12.82 -3.29
N GLY A 74 -0.06 -12.73 -2.50
CA GLY A 74 -0.11 -12.20 -1.13
C GLY A 74 -0.59 -10.75 -1.09
N SER A 75 -0.09 -9.93 -2.00
CA SER A 75 -0.51 -8.52 -2.13
C SER A 75 -1.98 -8.39 -2.58
N ILE A 76 -2.42 -9.22 -3.54
CA ILE A 76 -3.82 -9.27 -4.00
C ILE A 76 -4.73 -9.71 -2.86
N LEU A 77 -4.37 -10.77 -2.12
CA LEU A 77 -5.12 -11.27 -0.98
C LEU A 77 -5.32 -10.17 0.09
N ASP A 78 -4.24 -9.50 0.49
CA ASP A 78 -4.30 -8.45 1.50
C ASP A 78 -5.18 -7.27 1.05
N GLN A 79 -5.06 -6.85 -0.22
CA GLN A 79 -5.89 -5.80 -0.79
C GLN A 79 -7.35 -6.21 -0.94
N ALA A 80 -7.62 -7.47 -1.31
CA ALA A 80 -8.97 -8.00 -1.43
C ALA A 80 -9.67 -8.06 -0.06
N VAL A 81 -8.95 -8.46 0.99
CA VAL A 81 -9.48 -8.47 2.37
C VAL A 81 -9.74 -7.04 2.86
N ALA A 82 -8.81 -6.12 2.65
CA ALA A 82 -8.96 -4.72 3.04
C ALA A 82 -10.19 -4.06 2.38
N ARG A 83 -10.55 -4.48 1.17
CA ARG A 83 -11.69 -3.98 0.39
C ARG A 83 -12.96 -4.83 0.52
N ARG A 84 -12.94 -5.84 1.38
CA ARG A 84 -14.05 -6.77 1.57
C ARG A 84 -14.49 -7.52 0.31
N ILE A 85 -13.62 -7.66 -0.67
CA ILE A 85 -13.81 -8.54 -1.84
C ILE A 85 -13.64 -9.98 -1.42
N ILE A 86 -12.62 -10.26 -0.60
CA ILE A 86 -12.45 -11.51 0.14
C ILE A 86 -12.82 -11.24 1.60
N ILE A 87 -13.65 -12.10 2.15
CA ILE A 87 -14.09 -12.02 3.54
C ILE A 87 -13.21 -12.94 4.39
N LYS A 88 -12.60 -12.37 5.43
CA LYS A 88 -11.86 -13.12 6.45
C LYS A 88 -12.75 -13.30 7.68
N SER A 89 -13.05 -14.57 8.01
CA SER A 89 -13.79 -14.94 9.23
C SER A 89 -12.92 -15.87 10.07
N GLY A 90 -12.38 -15.33 11.16
CA GLY A 90 -11.36 -16.04 11.97
C GLY A 90 -10.14 -16.37 11.11
N ALA A 91 -9.83 -17.67 10.97
CA ALA A 91 -8.73 -18.15 10.14
C ALA A 91 -9.13 -18.42 8.67
N TRP A 92 -10.43 -18.35 8.34
CA TRP A 92 -10.94 -18.70 7.02
C TRP A 92 -11.04 -17.51 6.08
N PHE A 93 -10.74 -17.75 4.82
CA PHE A 93 -10.88 -16.81 3.71
C PHE A 93 -11.95 -17.32 2.75
N SER A 94 -12.87 -16.44 2.34
CA SER A 94 -13.99 -16.76 1.45
C SER A 94 -14.15 -15.69 0.38
N TYR A 95 -14.53 -16.10 -0.82
CA TYR A 95 -14.87 -15.22 -1.95
C TYR A 95 -16.27 -15.56 -2.44
N GLY A 96 -17.21 -14.65 -2.24
CA GLY A 96 -18.63 -14.97 -2.36
C GLY A 96 -19.00 -16.13 -1.44
N ASP A 97 -19.63 -17.15 -2.00
CA ASP A 97 -20.03 -18.37 -1.29
C ASP A 97 -18.93 -19.44 -1.23
N MET A 98 -17.82 -19.21 -1.96
CA MET A 98 -16.72 -20.16 -2.04
C MET A 98 -15.72 -19.95 -0.89
N ARG A 99 -15.44 -21.02 -0.13
CA ARG A 99 -14.32 -21.04 0.81
C ARG A 99 -13.01 -21.25 0.04
N ILE A 100 -12.08 -20.32 0.21
CA ILE A 100 -10.76 -20.36 -0.45
C ILE A 100 -9.84 -21.31 0.34
N ALA A 101 -9.52 -20.92 1.59
CA ALA A 101 -8.61 -21.69 2.42
C ALA A 101 -8.65 -21.25 3.89
N GLN A 102 -8.06 -22.07 4.75
CA GLN A 102 -7.77 -21.72 6.13
C GLN A 102 -6.31 -21.26 6.25
N GLY A 103 -6.10 -20.09 6.82
CA GLY A 103 -4.78 -19.46 6.96
C GLY A 103 -4.37 -18.65 5.73
N ARG A 104 -3.55 -17.62 5.99
CA ARG A 104 -3.15 -16.66 4.95
C ARG A 104 -2.24 -17.30 3.89
N ASP A 105 -1.31 -18.15 4.30
CA ASP A 105 -0.38 -18.82 3.38
C ASP A 105 -1.10 -19.80 2.45
N ASN A 106 -2.06 -20.56 2.98
CA ASN A 106 -2.86 -21.47 2.17
C ASN A 106 -3.76 -20.68 1.20
N ALA A 107 -4.32 -19.54 1.61
CA ALA A 107 -5.11 -18.69 0.73
C ALA A 107 -4.23 -18.09 -0.40
N ARG A 108 -2.99 -17.70 -0.09
CA ARG A 108 -2.02 -17.24 -1.08
C ARG A 108 -1.67 -18.33 -2.09
N LEU A 109 -1.38 -19.55 -1.61
CA LEU A 109 -1.09 -20.70 -2.47
C LEU A 109 -2.30 -21.04 -3.35
N PHE A 110 -3.50 -21.05 -2.79
CA PHE A 110 -4.71 -21.27 -3.54
C PHE A 110 -4.88 -20.25 -4.69
N LEU A 111 -4.60 -18.96 -4.45
CA LEU A 111 -4.64 -17.96 -5.52
C LEU A 111 -3.53 -18.15 -6.55
N LYS A 112 -2.36 -18.68 -6.15
CA LYS A 112 -1.28 -19.03 -7.08
C LYS A 112 -1.67 -20.20 -8.00
N ASP A 113 -2.38 -21.20 -7.46
CA ASP A 113 -2.86 -22.35 -8.20
C ASP A 113 -4.09 -22.05 -9.07
N ASN A 114 -4.78 -20.93 -8.80
CA ASN A 114 -5.98 -20.49 -9.53
C ASN A 114 -5.79 -19.09 -10.15
N PRO A 115 -5.00 -18.96 -11.22
CA PRO A 115 -4.63 -17.67 -11.80
C PRO A 115 -5.82 -16.89 -12.39
N GLU A 116 -6.85 -17.59 -12.87
CA GLU A 116 -8.07 -16.96 -13.40
C GLU A 116 -8.83 -16.22 -12.29
N LEU A 117 -9.04 -16.89 -11.15
CA LEU A 117 -9.67 -16.28 -9.98
C LEU A 117 -8.83 -15.13 -9.43
N CYS A 118 -7.50 -15.30 -9.38
CA CYS A 118 -6.58 -14.25 -8.95
C CYS A 118 -6.71 -13.01 -9.84
N SER A 119 -6.81 -13.18 -11.15
CA SER A 119 -6.98 -12.09 -12.12
C SER A 119 -8.34 -11.40 -12.01
N GLU A 120 -9.42 -12.17 -11.75
CA GLU A 120 -10.74 -11.61 -11.50
C GLU A 120 -10.75 -10.71 -10.25
N ILE A 121 -10.15 -11.20 -9.16
CA ILE A 121 -10.05 -10.45 -7.91
C ILE A 121 -9.18 -9.20 -8.11
N GLU A 122 -8.06 -9.30 -8.80
CA GLU A 122 -7.20 -8.17 -9.14
C GLU A 122 -7.98 -7.10 -9.92
N LYS A 123 -8.78 -7.49 -10.90
CA LYS A 123 -9.63 -6.57 -11.67
C LYS A 123 -10.62 -5.84 -10.76
N LYS A 124 -11.33 -6.56 -9.90
CA LYS A 124 -12.26 -5.94 -8.93
C LYS A 124 -11.58 -4.94 -8.01
N ILE A 125 -10.35 -5.25 -7.54
CA ILE A 125 -9.56 -4.32 -6.75
C ILE A 125 -9.25 -3.05 -7.54
N ARG A 126 -8.78 -3.18 -8.79
CA ARG A 126 -8.44 -2.05 -9.66
C ARG A 126 -9.64 -1.17 -9.96
N ASP A 127 -10.79 -1.78 -10.23
CA ASP A 127 -12.03 -1.05 -10.49
C ASP A 127 -12.49 -0.24 -9.26
N GLN A 128 -12.43 -0.83 -8.07
CA GLN A 128 -12.73 -0.09 -6.82
C GLN A 128 -11.75 1.06 -6.58
N VAL A 129 -10.45 0.83 -6.78
CA VAL A 129 -9.43 1.88 -6.64
C VAL A 129 -9.66 3.02 -7.63
N ALA A 130 -10.02 2.72 -8.87
CA ALA A 130 -10.32 3.73 -9.89
C ALA A 130 -11.55 4.58 -9.48
N GLN A 131 -12.60 3.93 -8.98
CA GLN A 131 -13.79 4.63 -8.48
C GLN A 131 -13.48 5.52 -7.26
N GLU A 132 -12.69 5.03 -6.30
CA GLU A 132 -12.25 5.80 -5.14
C GLU A 132 -11.44 7.03 -5.56
N GLN A 133 -10.53 6.87 -6.51
CA GLN A 133 -9.71 7.97 -7.04
C GLN A 133 -10.56 9.00 -7.79
N GLN A 134 -11.53 8.55 -8.56
CA GLN A 134 -12.45 9.44 -9.27
C GLN A 134 -13.27 10.29 -8.30
N LYS A 135 -13.89 9.66 -7.30
CA LYS A 135 -14.64 10.36 -6.25
C LYS A 135 -13.77 11.37 -5.50
N ALA A 136 -12.53 10.97 -5.14
CA ALA A 136 -11.61 11.87 -4.45
C ALA A 136 -11.19 13.09 -5.30
N ARG A 137 -11.08 12.92 -6.63
CA ARG A 137 -10.83 14.03 -7.55
C ARG A 137 -12.01 14.99 -7.63
N GLU A 138 -13.21 14.47 -7.81
CA GLU A 138 -14.45 15.25 -7.87
C GLU A 138 -14.68 16.04 -6.57
N GLU A 139 -14.47 15.41 -5.41
CA GLU A 139 -14.55 16.10 -4.12
C GLU A 139 -13.47 17.19 -3.97
N ALA A 140 -12.26 16.94 -4.43
CA ALA A 140 -11.17 17.92 -4.38
C ALA A 140 -11.45 19.13 -5.30
N GLU A 141 -12.01 18.89 -6.48
CA GLU A 141 -12.43 19.93 -7.42
C GLU A 141 -13.58 20.75 -6.87
N ALA A 142 -14.61 20.11 -6.30
CA ALA A 142 -15.73 20.79 -5.64
C ALA A 142 -15.25 21.68 -4.48
N LYS A 143 -14.34 21.18 -3.63
CA LYS A 143 -13.74 21.98 -2.54
C LYS A 143 -12.94 23.17 -3.06
N ARG A 144 -12.20 22.99 -4.16
CA ARG A 144 -11.46 24.10 -4.80
C ARG A 144 -12.40 25.15 -5.38
N ALA A 145 -13.46 24.71 -6.05
CA ALA A 145 -14.48 25.61 -6.62
C ALA A 145 -15.19 26.40 -5.52
N ALA A 146 -15.62 25.75 -4.45
CA ALA A 146 -16.25 26.40 -3.30
C ALA A 146 -15.33 27.43 -2.63
N ARG A 147 -14.03 27.10 -2.45
CA ARG A 147 -13.05 28.04 -1.89
C ARG A 147 -12.82 29.23 -2.80
N ARG A 148 -12.84 29.05 -4.11
CA ARG A 148 -12.69 30.13 -5.09
C ARG A 148 -13.90 31.09 -5.05
N ALA A 149 -15.10 30.52 -5.04
CA ALA A 149 -16.33 31.30 -4.91
C ALA A 149 -16.40 32.10 -3.59
N ALA A 150 -15.92 31.53 -2.48
CA ALA A 150 -15.86 32.21 -1.19
C ALA A 150 -14.85 33.38 -1.18
N LEU A 151 -13.78 33.32 -1.98
CA LEU A 151 -12.78 34.38 -2.10
C LEU A 151 -13.23 35.51 -3.06
N GLU A 152 -14.14 35.19 -3.99
CA GLU A 152 -14.69 36.16 -4.96
C GLU A 152 -15.92 36.92 -4.45
N GLN A 153 -16.45 36.57 -3.27
CA GLN A 153 -17.50 37.40 -2.61
C GLN A 153 -16.86 38.67 -2.03
N PRO A 154 -17.20 39.88 -2.54
CA PRO A 154 -16.70 41.10 -1.95
C PRO A 154 -17.22 41.19 -0.53
N GLN A 155 -16.31 41.49 0.41
CA GLN A 155 -16.70 41.91 1.76
C GLN A 155 -17.59 43.16 1.62
N GLN A 156 -18.90 42.96 1.61
CA GLN A 156 -19.83 44.05 1.91
C GLN A 156 -19.72 44.26 3.42
N GLY A 157 -18.76 45.08 3.80
CA GLY A 157 -18.54 45.57 5.14
C GLY A 157 -18.93 47.01 5.17
N GLU A 158 -19.73 47.34 6.14
CA GLU A 158 -20.22 48.61 6.59
C GLU A 158 -19.27 49.78 6.43
#